data_d21426f77698e6fae3c9b95b4473ed53
#
_entry.id   d21426f77698e6fae3c9b95b4473ed53
#
_cell.length_a   1.000
_cell.length_b   1.000
_cell.length_c   1.000
_cell.angle_alpha   90.00
_cell.angle_beta   90.00
_cell.angle_gamma   90.00
#
_symmetry.space_group_name_H-M   'P 1'
#
loop_
_entity.id
_entity.type
_entity.pdbx_description
1 polymer ?
#
loop_
_entity_poly.entity_id
_entity_poly.type
_entity_poly.pdbx_seq_one_letter_code
_entity_poly.pdbx_strand_id
1 'polypeptide(L)'
;MRWRRFTALRNVAVFAAAVLLCLFAPTAFRNSAGGLFEEFRAPLDAIPSQLGDLEKFWSLSSNSKRDLIEAGRDLARLNSAYELKMRENLILRDRLSRLEKILNLPSQEKFKMEIARVCRRDISAWWQHITIRKGKRHGIREGYAVIYGGGVVGRVVKANSYTSVVELASSRKFRMAAHIEGDDRPIIYQGAGSLSIQGSHGEVFDAPADLSASAKSPLRLVTSSLAGTFPEGILIGEVVSLVPEPDGIFKSGKVNLPESLSSLREVAVLIPVSQVKID
;
A
#
# COMPACT_ATOMS: atom_id res chain seq x y z
N MET A 1 -53.84 -77.02 -11.97
CA MET A 1 -53.04 -76.20 -11.00
C MET A 1 -51.74 -76.80 -10.52
N ARG A 2 -51.23 -77.93 -11.05
CA ARG A 2 -50.04 -78.67 -10.58
C ARG A 2 -48.75 -78.27 -11.36
N TRP A 3 -48.85 -77.68 -12.53
CA TRP A 3 -47.66 -77.41 -13.38
C TRP A 3 -46.89 -76.11 -13.01
N ARG A 4 -47.55 -75.11 -12.43
CA ARG A 4 -46.86 -73.86 -11.97
C ARG A 4 -45.99 -74.06 -10.74
N ARG A 5 -46.20 -75.04 -9.91
CA ARG A 5 -45.43 -75.36 -8.73
C ARG A 5 -44.07 -76.04 -9.08
N PHE A 6 -44.03 -76.80 -10.18
CA PHE A 6 -42.78 -77.46 -10.64
C PHE A 6 -41.78 -76.49 -11.24
N THR A 7 -42.23 -75.45 -11.93
CA THR A 7 -41.33 -74.43 -12.49
C THR A 7 -40.75 -73.51 -11.41
N ALA A 8 -41.55 -73.19 -10.36
CA ALA A 8 -41.08 -72.39 -9.22
C ALA A 8 -40.02 -73.19 -8.38
N LEU A 9 -40.26 -74.47 -8.12
CA LEU A 9 -39.32 -75.34 -7.40
C LEU A 9 -38.01 -75.51 -8.18
N ARG A 10 -38.09 -75.62 -9.52
CA ARG A 10 -36.90 -75.75 -10.38
C ARG A 10 -36.10 -74.43 -10.38
N ASN A 11 -36.73 -73.30 -10.39
CA ASN A 11 -36.04 -72.00 -10.32
C ASN A 11 -35.38 -71.76 -8.95
N VAL A 12 -36.06 -72.14 -7.86
CA VAL A 12 -35.50 -72.10 -6.51
C VAL A 12 -34.32 -73.08 -6.35
N ALA A 13 -34.43 -74.28 -6.91
CA ALA A 13 -33.33 -75.25 -6.88
C ALA A 13 -32.12 -74.77 -7.70
N VAL A 14 -32.34 -74.13 -8.87
CA VAL A 14 -31.25 -73.53 -9.67
C VAL A 14 -30.62 -72.36 -8.91
N PHE A 15 -31.39 -71.51 -8.25
CA PHE A 15 -30.87 -70.42 -7.45
C PHE A 15 -30.09 -70.92 -6.23
N ALA A 16 -30.59 -71.94 -5.52
CA ALA A 16 -29.90 -72.57 -4.41
C ALA A 16 -28.57 -73.24 -4.87
N ALA A 17 -28.55 -73.90 -6.03
CA ALA A 17 -27.37 -74.49 -6.61
C ALA A 17 -26.34 -73.42 -7.01
N ALA A 18 -26.75 -72.29 -7.57
CA ALA A 18 -25.88 -71.16 -7.91
C ALA A 18 -25.28 -70.50 -6.65
N VAL A 19 -26.06 -70.36 -5.57
CA VAL A 19 -25.55 -69.83 -4.29
C VAL A 19 -24.55 -70.81 -3.65
N LEU A 20 -24.84 -72.14 -3.71
CA LEU A 20 -23.92 -73.17 -3.22
C LEU A 20 -22.61 -73.20 -4.02
N LEU A 21 -22.71 -73.07 -5.33
CA LEU A 21 -21.53 -72.98 -6.23
C LEU A 21 -20.70 -71.74 -5.96
N CYS A 22 -21.32 -70.65 -5.62
CA CYS A 22 -20.65 -69.40 -5.21
C CYS A 22 -19.95 -69.51 -3.83
N LEU A 23 -20.54 -70.30 -2.90
CA LEU A 23 -19.97 -70.56 -1.56
C LEU A 23 -18.78 -71.52 -1.58
N PHE A 24 -18.79 -72.48 -2.51
CA PHE A 24 -17.69 -73.49 -2.67
C PHE A 24 -16.66 -73.11 -3.73
N ALA A 25 -16.81 -71.99 -4.39
CA ALA A 25 -15.83 -71.55 -5.40
C ALA A 25 -14.45 -71.25 -4.74
N PRO A 26 -13.34 -71.69 -5.35
CA PRO A 26 -12.03 -71.45 -4.82
C PRO A 26 -11.75 -69.93 -4.70
N THR A 27 -11.01 -69.55 -3.67
CA THR A 27 -10.73 -68.15 -3.30
C THR A 27 -10.24 -67.27 -4.46
N ALA A 28 -9.56 -67.88 -5.45
CA ALA A 28 -9.15 -67.19 -6.67
C ALA A 28 -10.32 -66.66 -7.52
N PHE A 29 -11.44 -67.38 -7.56
CA PHE A 29 -12.64 -66.96 -8.33
C PHE A 29 -13.43 -65.86 -7.62
N ARG A 30 -13.45 -65.87 -6.29
CA ARG A 30 -14.09 -64.81 -5.48
C ARG A 30 -13.31 -63.47 -5.62
N ASN A 31 -11.98 -63.51 -5.69
CA ASN A 31 -11.16 -62.29 -5.86
C ASN A 31 -11.29 -61.70 -7.26
N SER A 32 -11.42 -62.54 -8.30
CA SER A 32 -11.63 -62.06 -9.67
C SER A 32 -13.03 -61.49 -9.90
N ALA A 33 -14.04 -62.06 -9.26
CA ALA A 33 -15.44 -61.51 -9.31
C ALA A 33 -15.56 -60.20 -8.54
N GLY A 34 -14.82 -60.05 -7.41
CA GLY A 34 -14.75 -58.81 -6.65
C GLY A 34 -14.15 -57.66 -7.45
N GLY A 35 -13.05 -57.91 -8.17
CA GLY A 35 -12.39 -56.91 -9.01
C GLY A 35 -13.25 -56.42 -10.18
N LEU A 36 -13.99 -57.32 -10.82
CA LEU A 36 -14.94 -56.92 -11.88
C LEU A 36 -16.12 -56.11 -11.35
N PHE A 37 -16.53 -56.31 -10.09
CA PHE A 37 -17.62 -55.60 -9.48
C PHE A 37 -17.18 -54.19 -9.01
N GLU A 38 -15.94 -54.04 -8.55
CA GLU A 38 -15.33 -52.76 -8.23
C GLU A 38 -15.13 -51.89 -9.47
N GLU A 39 -14.68 -52.52 -10.58
CA GLU A 39 -14.45 -51.83 -11.85
C GLU A 39 -15.79 -51.35 -12.50
N PHE A 40 -16.89 -52.04 -12.25
CA PHE A 40 -18.22 -51.63 -12.68
C PHE A 40 -18.84 -50.55 -11.80
N ARG A 41 -18.38 -50.42 -10.56
CA ARG A 41 -18.79 -49.41 -9.61
C ARG A 41 -18.02 -48.10 -9.74
N ALA A 42 -16.78 -48.16 -10.24
CA ALA A 42 -15.92 -47.01 -10.41
C ALA A 42 -16.54 -45.83 -11.18
N PRO A 43 -17.27 -46.05 -12.29
CA PRO A 43 -17.92 -44.94 -12.99
C PRO A 43 -19.13 -44.34 -12.23
N LEU A 44 -19.77 -45.11 -11.33
CA LEU A 44 -20.91 -44.66 -10.53
C LEU A 44 -20.47 -43.81 -9.33
N ASP A 45 -19.31 -44.08 -8.74
CA ASP A 45 -18.72 -43.33 -7.63
C ASP A 45 -18.07 -42.00 -8.10
N ALA A 46 -17.75 -41.89 -9.39
CA ALA A 46 -17.20 -40.68 -9.99
C ALA A 46 -18.28 -39.59 -10.28
N ILE A 47 -19.55 -39.96 -10.42
CA ILE A 47 -20.63 -39.02 -10.73
C ILE A 47 -20.88 -37.99 -9.62
N PRO A 48 -20.90 -38.37 -8.31
CA PRO A 48 -21.09 -37.40 -7.23
C PRO A 48 -19.97 -36.37 -7.10
N SER A 49 -18.71 -36.77 -7.40
CA SER A 49 -17.57 -35.86 -7.32
C SER A 49 -17.59 -34.78 -8.41
N GLN A 50 -18.00 -35.16 -9.63
CA GLN A 50 -18.14 -34.18 -10.74
C GLN A 50 -19.26 -33.18 -10.52
N LEU A 51 -20.38 -33.62 -9.92
CA LEU A 51 -21.47 -32.70 -9.56
C LEU A 51 -21.07 -31.76 -8.44
N GLY A 52 -20.36 -32.23 -7.44
CA GLY A 52 -19.83 -31.39 -6.35
C GLY A 52 -18.77 -30.38 -6.83
N ASP A 53 -17.94 -30.76 -7.80
CA ASP A 53 -16.98 -29.84 -8.39
C ASP A 53 -17.62 -28.80 -9.30
N LEU A 54 -18.68 -29.16 -10.02
CA LEU A 54 -19.50 -28.20 -10.78
C LEU A 54 -20.20 -27.19 -9.85
N GLU A 55 -20.79 -27.66 -8.75
CA GLU A 55 -21.44 -26.80 -7.77
C GLU A 55 -20.43 -25.82 -7.13
N LYS A 56 -19.23 -26.28 -6.76
CA LYS A 56 -18.14 -25.43 -6.30
C LYS A 56 -17.68 -24.43 -7.35
N PHE A 57 -17.53 -24.86 -8.60
CA PHE A 57 -17.16 -23.97 -9.70
C PHE A 57 -18.20 -22.90 -9.95
N TRP A 58 -19.49 -23.24 -9.93
CA TRP A 58 -20.59 -22.28 -10.08
C TRP A 58 -20.67 -21.30 -8.91
N SER A 59 -20.49 -21.77 -7.67
CA SER A 59 -20.50 -20.92 -6.48
C SER A 59 -19.32 -19.94 -6.48
N LEU A 60 -18.11 -20.40 -6.79
CA LEU A 60 -16.92 -19.55 -6.91
C LEU A 60 -17.05 -18.55 -8.05
N SER A 61 -17.54 -18.97 -9.22
CA SER A 61 -17.77 -18.09 -10.36
C SER A 61 -18.86 -17.04 -10.10
N SER A 62 -19.92 -17.41 -9.40
CA SER A 62 -21.03 -16.48 -9.04
C SER A 62 -20.57 -15.45 -7.99
N ASN A 63 -19.82 -15.88 -6.96
CA ASN A 63 -19.28 -14.99 -5.94
C ASN A 63 -18.27 -14.02 -6.55
N SER A 64 -17.36 -14.52 -7.39
CA SER A 64 -16.39 -13.66 -8.09
C SER A 64 -17.05 -12.59 -8.98
N LYS A 65 -18.15 -12.91 -9.66
CA LYS A 65 -18.91 -11.92 -10.44
C LYS A 65 -19.59 -10.87 -9.57
N ARG A 66 -20.15 -11.27 -8.43
CA ARG A 66 -20.74 -10.32 -7.47
C ARG A 66 -19.70 -9.40 -6.89
N ASP A 67 -18.57 -9.94 -6.45
CA ASP A 67 -17.45 -9.18 -5.90
C ASP A 67 -16.88 -8.18 -6.93
N LEU A 68 -16.77 -8.58 -8.20
CA LEU A 68 -16.35 -7.69 -9.28
C LEU A 68 -17.36 -6.56 -9.56
N ILE A 69 -18.68 -6.85 -9.50
CA ILE A 69 -19.71 -5.83 -9.69
C ILE A 69 -19.72 -4.86 -8.51
N GLU A 70 -19.55 -5.37 -7.29
CA GLU A 70 -19.51 -4.55 -6.06
C GLU A 70 -18.25 -3.67 -6.05
N ALA A 71 -17.08 -4.23 -6.34
CA ALA A 71 -15.85 -3.48 -6.52
C ALA A 71 -15.96 -2.42 -7.64
N GLY A 72 -16.63 -2.75 -8.75
CA GLY A 72 -16.89 -1.80 -9.84
C GLY A 72 -17.79 -0.64 -9.40
N ARG A 73 -18.82 -0.92 -8.59
CA ARG A 73 -19.69 0.13 -8.03
C ARG A 73 -18.95 1.02 -7.04
N ASP A 74 -18.12 0.43 -6.19
CA ASP A 74 -17.34 1.18 -5.22
C ASP A 74 -16.27 2.05 -5.88
N LEU A 75 -15.62 1.52 -6.94
CA LEU A 75 -14.73 2.31 -7.80
C LEU A 75 -15.46 3.47 -8.47
N ALA A 76 -16.67 3.26 -8.99
CA ALA A 76 -17.46 4.32 -9.59
C ALA A 76 -17.87 5.40 -8.57
N ARG A 77 -18.24 5.00 -7.34
CA ARG A 77 -18.54 5.93 -6.24
C ARG A 77 -17.31 6.73 -5.84
N LEU A 78 -16.15 6.07 -5.67
CA LEU A 78 -14.90 6.73 -5.37
C LEU A 78 -14.50 7.70 -6.47
N ASN A 79 -14.62 7.30 -7.73
CA ASN A 79 -14.28 8.17 -8.86
C ASN A 79 -15.15 9.42 -8.90
N SER A 80 -16.47 9.28 -8.69
CA SER A 80 -17.38 10.44 -8.62
C SER A 80 -17.06 11.36 -7.43
N ALA A 81 -16.68 10.81 -6.27
CA ALA A 81 -16.24 11.58 -5.12
C ALA A 81 -14.93 12.34 -5.41
N TYR A 82 -13.97 11.69 -6.09
CA TYR A 82 -12.74 12.36 -6.55
C TYR A 82 -13.00 13.48 -7.56
N GLU A 83 -13.91 13.28 -8.51
CA GLU A 83 -14.29 14.33 -9.46
C GLU A 83 -14.88 15.54 -8.77
N LEU A 84 -15.75 15.35 -7.79
CA LEU A 84 -16.32 16.45 -6.98
C LEU A 84 -15.22 17.19 -6.23
N LYS A 85 -14.31 16.48 -5.57
CA LYS A 85 -13.16 17.06 -4.87
C LYS A 85 -12.22 17.82 -5.80
N MET A 86 -11.98 17.30 -7.00
CA MET A 86 -11.20 17.99 -8.04
C MET A 86 -11.85 19.32 -8.44
N ARG A 87 -13.17 19.32 -8.69
CA ARG A 87 -13.92 20.56 -9.03
C ARG A 87 -13.87 21.56 -7.90
N GLU A 88 -14.08 21.13 -6.65
CA GLU A 88 -13.98 21.98 -5.47
C GLU A 88 -12.58 22.62 -5.36
N ASN A 89 -11.51 21.83 -5.54
CA ASN A 89 -10.14 22.33 -5.57
C ASN A 89 -9.90 23.36 -6.67
N LEU A 90 -10.45 23.15 -7.87
CA LEU A 90 -10.33 24.11 -8.96
C LEU A 90 -11.00 25.45 -8.62
N ILE A 91 -12.20 25.42 -8.02
CA ILE A 91 -12.93 26.61 -7.58
C ILE A 91 -12.16 27.36 -6.50
N LEU A 92 -11.60 26.64 -5.52
CA LEU A 92 -10.81 27.24 -4.44
C LEU A 92 -9.53 27.90 -4.98
N ARG A 93 -8.82 27.24 -5.91
CA ARG A 93 -7.64 27.82 -6.57
C ARG A 93 -7.96 29.07 -7.39
N ASP A 94 -9.09 29.08 -8.08
CA ASP A 94 -9.53 30.27 -8.82
C ASP A 94 -9.87 31.43 -7.88
N ARG A 95 -10.52 31.15 -6.75
CA ARG A 95 -10.76 32.16 -5.70
C ARG A 95 -9.47 32.72 -5.10
N LEU A 96 -8.50 31.82 -4.77
CA LEU A 96 -7.20 32.24 -4.28
C LEU A 96 -6.48 33.13 -5.29
N SER A 97 -6.44 32.74 -6.57
CA SER A 97 -5.77 33.55 -7.61
C SER A 97 -6.42 34.92 -7.80
N ARG A 98 -7.74 35.03 -7.62
CA ARG A 98 -8.42 36.32 -7.65
C ARG A 98 -8.07 37.20 -6.42
N LEU A 99 -8.03 36.59 -5.23
CA LEU A 99 -7.64 37.31 -4.02
C LEU A 99 -6.18 37.79 -4.07
N GLU A 100 -5.25 36.92 -4.53
CA GLU A 100 -3.85 37.25 -4.76
C GLU A 100 -3.71 38.46 -5.70
N LYS A 101 -4.48 38.51 -6.81
CA LYS A 101 -4.49 39.60 -7.76
C LYS A 101 -5.01 40.91 -7.12
N ILE A 102 -6.09 40.85 -6.32
CA ILE A 102 -6.66 41.99 -5.65
C ILE A 102 -5.70 42.58 -4.61
N LEU A 103 -4.97 41.69 -3.90
CA LEU A 103 -4.05 42.06 -2.84
C LEU A 103 -2.63 42.35 -3.35
N ASN A 104 -2.38 42.26 -4.66
CA ASN A 104 -1.05 42.35 -5.27
C ASN A 104 0.01 41.39 -4.63
N LEU A 105 -0.44 40.24 -4.15
CA LEU A 105 0.43 39.23 -3.57
C LEU A 105 1.14 38.46 -4.67
N PRO A 106 2.41 38.04 -4.46
CA PRO A 106 3.10 37.15 -5.37
C PRO A 106 2.37 35.81 -5.45
N SER A 107 2.16 35.31 -6.67
CA SER A 107 1.55 34.00 -6.88
C SER A 107 2.38 32.90 -6.20
N GLN A 108 1.70 31.95 -5.55
CA GLN A 108 2.38 30.80 -4.93
C GLN A 108 3.22 30.05 -5.96
N GLU A 109 4.41 29.61 -5.55
CA GLU A 109 5.30 28.83 -6.41
C GLU A 109 4.62 27.55 -6.89
N LYS A 110 4.55 27.40 -8.21
CA LYS A 110 4.10 26.16 -8.83
C LYS A 110 5.29 25.22 -8.98
N PHE A 111 5.10 23.97 -8.63
CA PHE A 111 6.13 22.94 -8.75
C PHE A 111 5.80 22.00 -9.90
N LYS A 112 6.80 21.73 -10.74
CA LYS A 112 6.78 20.63 -11.70
C LYS A 112 7.37 19.39 -11.02
N MET A 113 6.68 18.25 -11.11
CA MET A 113 7.18 16.99 -10.59
C MET A 113 8.03 16.27 -11.64
N GLU A 114 9.24 15.91 -11.27
CA GLU A 114 10.15 15.12 -12.10
C GLU A 114 10.39 13.76 -11.42
N ILE A 115 9.82 12.69 -11.97
CA ILE A 115 9.94 11.34 -11.39
C ILE A 115 11.32 10.77 -11.68
N ALA A 116 12.01 10.30 -10.66
CA ALA A 116 13.35 9.73 -10.75
C ALA A 116 13.45 8.40 -10.00
N ARG A 117 14.14 7.41 -10.59
CA ARG A 117 14.41 6.13 -9.96
C ARG A 117 15.61 6.21 -9.03
N VAL A 118 15.51 5.58 -7.85
CA VAL A 118 16.63 5.39 -6.95
C VAL A 118 17.57 4.33 -7.55
N CYS A 119 18.84 4.70 -7.79
CA CYS A 119 19.82 3.80 -8.40
C CYS A 119 20.90 3.33 -7.41
N ARG A 120 21.07 4.02 -6.31
CA ARG A 120 22.07 3.66 -5.30
C ARG A 120 21.61 4.11 -3.93
N ARG A 121 21.84 3.26 -2.93
CA ARG A 121 21.70 3.58 -1.51
C ARG A 121 23.00 3.20 -0.82
N ASP A 122 23.55 4.06 0.01
CA ASP A 122 24.80 3.78 0.72
C ASP A 122 24.50 2.80 1.88
N ILE A 123 25.23 1.69 1.92
CA ILE A 123 25.04 0.67 2.95
C ILE A 123 25.51 1.15 4.33
N SER A 124 26.57 1.94 4.35
CA SER A 124 27.16 2.50 5.58
C SER A 124 26.38 3.71 6.13
N ALA A 125 25.66 4.39 5.26
CA ALA A 125 24.88 5.59 5.57
C ALA A 125 23.44 5.48 5.02
N TRP A 126 22.84 4.30 5.18
CA TRP A 126 21.55 3.92 4.61
C TRP A 126 20.43 4.96 4.84
N TRP A 127 20.47 5.61 5.98
CA TRP A 127 19.47 6.58 6.44
C TRP A 127 19.79 8.02 6.10
N GLN A 128 20.94 8.26 5.49
CA GLN A 128 21.40 9.62 5.25
C GLN A 128 21.22 10.05 3.81
N HIS A 129 21.58 9.19 2.86
CA HIS A 129 21.60 9.56 1.44
C HIS A 129 21.10 8.46 0.52
N ILE A 130 20.45 8.90 -0.57
CA ILE A 130 20.17 8.08 -1.75
C ILE A 130 20.66 8.79 -3.00
N THR A 131 21.01 8.02 -4.04
CA THR A 131 21.33 8.55 -5.36
C THR A 131 20.18 8.23 -6.31
N ILE A 132 19.69 9.26 -7.03
CA ILE A 132 18.62 9.14 -8.02
C ILE A 132 19.19 9.30 -9.44
N ARG A 133 18.56 8.62 -10.42
CA ARG A 133 19.02 8.56 -11.82
C ARG A 133 18.48 9.72 -12.66
N LYS A 134 18.52 10.94 -12.12
CA LYS A 134 18.24 12.19 -12.82
C LYS A 134 19.08 13.31 -12.20
N GLY A 135 19.54 14.25 -13.02
CA GLY A 135 20.44 15.32 -12.59
C GLY A 135 20.20 16.64 -13.33
N LYS A 136 21.23 17.47 -13.45
CA LYS A 136 21.17 18.81 -14.05
C LYS A 136 20.52 18.82 -15.45
N ARG A 137 20.76 17.81 -16.28
CA ARG A 137 20.14 17.70 -17.61
C ARG A 137 18.61 17.54 -17.59
N HIS A 138 18.05 17.15 -16.44
CA HIS A 138 16.61 17.04 -16.22
C HIS A 138 16.05 18.23 -15.43
N GLY A 139 16.82 19.32 -15.32
CA GLY A 139 16.43 20.51 -14.60
C GLY A 139 16.56 20.42 -13.08
N ILE A 140 17.18 19.35 -12.55
CA ILE A 140 17.37 19.18 -11.09
C ILE A 140 18.56 20.03 -10.63
N ARG A 141 18.34 20.77 -9.54
CA ARG A 141 19.35 21.59 -8.87
C ARG A 141 19.45 21.23 -7.39
N GLU A 142 20.53 21.66 -6.77
CA GLU A 142 20.72 21.56 -5.33
C GLU A 142 19.67 22.40 -4.60
N GLY A 143 19.21 21.93 -3.44
CA GLY A 143 18.14 22.54 -2.68
C GLY A 143 16.74 22.05 -3.02
N TYR A 144 16.52 21.37 -4.16
CA TYR A 144 15.17 20.93 -4.54
C TYR A 144 14.62 19.85 -3.63
N ALA A 145 13.33 19.99 -3.30
CA ALA A 145 12.59 19.04 -2.49
C ALA A 145 12.35 17.72 -3.21
N VAL A 146 12.41 16.63 -2.47
CA VAL A 146 12.12 15.28 -2.96
C VAL A 146 11.03 14.66 -2.11
N ILE A 147 9.99 14.13 -2.76
CA ILE A 147 8.79 13.56 -2.14
C ILE A 147 8.50 12.16 -2.68
N TYR A 148 7.71 11.39 -1.93
CA TYR A 148 7.17 10.10 -2.34
C TYR A 148 5.84 9.83 -1.63
N GLY A 149 4.80 9.44 -2.37
CA GLY A 149 3.50 9.07 -1.81
C GLY A 149 2.83 10.18 -0.98
N GLY A 150 3.11 11.47 -1.28
CA GLY A 150 2.60 12.61 -0.51
C GLY A 150 3.40 12.93 0.75
N GLY A 151 4.50 12.20 1.03
CA GLY A 151 5.39 12.47 2.17
C GLY A 151 6.76 12.99 1.75
N VAL A 152 7.45 13.64 2.69
CA VAL A 152 8.81 14.15 2.51
C VAL A 152 9.80 13.00 2.48
N VAL A 153 10.63 12.95 1.42
CA VAL A 153 11.79 12.05 1.33
C VAL A 153 13.07 12.74 1.78
N GLY A 154 13.28 13.98 1.34
CA GLY A 154 14.48 14.72 1.64
C GLY A 154 14.73 15.87 0.67
N ARG A 155 15.99 16.29 0.53
CA ARG A 155 16.42 17.41 -0.28
C ARG A 155 17.64 17.03 -1.15
N VAL A 156 17.70 17.53 -2.38
CA VAL A 156 18.88 17.36 -3.24
C VAL A 156 20.07 18.16 -2.66
N VAL A 157 21.14 17.47 -2.29
CA VAL A 157 22.38 18.10 -1.77
C VAL A 157 23.48 18.21 -2.80
N LYS A 158 23.43 17.39 -3.86
CA LYS A 158 24.37 17.46 -4.98
C LYS A 158 23.70 17.03 -6.27
N ALA A 159 23.78 17.87 -7.30
CA ALA A 159 23.28 17.55 -8.63
C ALA A 159 24.43 17.40 -9.61
N ASN A 160 24.63 16.17 -10.14
CA ASN A 160 25.56 15.89 -11.25
C ASN A 160 24.79 15.97 -12.59
N SER A 161 25.45 15.71 -13.72
CA SER A 161 24.82 15.79 -15.05
C SER A 161 23.63 14.84 -15.21
N TYR A 162 23.72 13.57 -14.78
CA TYR A 162 22.71 12.52 -14.97
C TYR A 162 22.16 11.94 -13.66
N THR A 163 22.81 12.22 -12.53
CA THR A 163 22.43 11.70 -11.21
C THR A 163 22.39 12.82 -10.19
N SER A 164 21.62 12.63 -9.12
CA SER A 164 21.62 13.54 -7.97
C SER A 164 21.69 12.77 -6.67
N VAL A 165 22.34 13.36 -5.68
CA VAL A 165 22.39 12.85 -4.32
C VAL A 165 21.33 13.56 -3.50
N VAL A 166 20.47 12.80 -2.85
CA VAL A 166 19.40 13.29 -1.99
C VAL A 166 19.74 12.97 -0.55
N GLU A 167 19.75 13.98 0.31
CA GLU A 167 19.80 13.84 1.75
C GLU A 167 18.41 13.50 2.27
N LEU A 168 18.29 12.39 2.99
CA LEU A 168 17.02 11.91 3.51
C LEU A 168 16.56 12.71 4.73
N ALA A 169 15.25 12.77 4.93
CA ALA A 169 14.65 13.40 6.10
C ALA A 169 15.10 12.76 7.43
N SER A 170 15.54 11.50 7.40
CA SER A 170 16.12 10.79 8.55
C SER A 170 17.57 11.19 8.88
N SER A 171 18.27 11.93 8.01
CA SER A 171 19.64 12.38 8.25
C SER A 171 19.73 13.42 9.36
N ARG A 172 20.72 13.32 10.26
CA ARG A 172 20.99 14.36 11.30
C ARG A 172 21.26 15.75 10.73
N LYS A 173 21.76 15.84 9.52
CA LYS A 173 22.04 17.11 8.85
C LYS A 173 20.78 17.74 8.25
N PHE A 174 19.74 16.94 8.06
CA PHE A 174 18.50 17.43 7.49
C PHE A 174 17.70 18.18 8.55
N ARG A 175 17.47 19.47 8.31
CA ARG A 175 16.62 20.33 9.14
C ARG A 175 15.66 21.09 8.25
N MET A 176 14.45 21.32 8.74
CA MET A 176 13.45 22.11 8.04
C MET A 176 12.42 22.69 9.02
N ALA A 177 11.75 23.77 8.59
CA ALA A 177 10.58 24.28 9.26
C ALA A 177 9.37 23.39 8.98
N ALA A 178 8.61 23.10 9.99
CA ALA A 178 7.41 22.28 9.97
C ALA A 178 6.33 22.89 10.85
N HIS A 179 5.11 22.40 10.79
CA HIS A 179 4.05 22.70 11.75
C HIS A 179 3.18 21.45 11.95
N ILE A 180 2.39 21.46 13.01
CA ILE A 180 1.39 20.41 13.26
C ILE A 180 0.17 20.69 12.36
N GLU A 181 -0.40 19.65 11.77
CA GLU A 181 -1.61 19.78 10.95
C GLU A 181 -2.74 20.42 11.77
N GLY A 182 -3.24 21.58 11.30
CA GLY A 182 -4.24 22.38 12.00
C GLY A 182 -3.69 23.43 12.97
N ASP A 183 -2.36 23.57 13.07
CA ASP A 183 -1.69 24.60 13.87
C ASP A 183 -0.56 25.24 13.05
N ASP A 184 -0.68 26.51 12.72
CA ASP A 184 0.26 27.21 11.82
C ASP A 184 1.57 27.65 12.53
N ARG A 185 1.71 27.40 13.83
CA ARG A 185 2.92 27.77 14.59
C ARG A 185 4.12 26.97 14.11
N PRO A 186 5.24 27.62 13.76
CA PRO A 186 6.40 26.94 13.22
C PRO A 186 7.14 26.13 14.29
N ILE A 187 7.55 24.93 13.91
CA ILE A 187 8.33 23.97 14.70
C ILE A 187 9.56 23.58 13.87
N ILE A 188 10.67 23.31 14.52
CA ILE A 188 11.87 22.83 13.83
C ILE A 188 11.86 21.30 13.83
N TYR A 189 11.94 20.73 12.65
CA TYR A 189 12.17 19.29 12.45
C TYR A 189 13.64 19.02 12.14
N GLN A 190 14.21 17.96 12.72
CA GLN A 190 15.55 17.44 12.42
C GLN A 190 15.53 15.92 12.38
N GLY A 191 16.26 15.31 11.42
CA GLY A 191 16.44 13.87 11.39
C GLY A 191 17.32 13.35 12.54
N ALA A 192 17.01 12.19 13.10
CA ALA A 192 17.79 11.61 14.21
C ALA A 192 19.06 10.89 13.77
N GLY A 193 19.21 10.56 12.48
CA GLY A 193 20.40 9.94 11.89
C GLY A 193 20.62 8.49 12.32
N SER A 194 19.66 7.85 12.97
CA SER A 194 19.76 6.47 13.42
C SER A 194 18.53 5.67 13.05
N LEU A 195 18.72 4.35 12.87
CA LEU A 195 17.67 3.36 12.87
C LEU A 195 17.44 2.88 14.29
N SER A 196 16.22 2.96 14.74
CA SER A 196 15.74 2.18 15.89
C SER A 196 15.09 0.89 15.37
N ILE A 197 14.89 -0.08 16.26
CA ILE A 197 14.11 -1.30 15.99
C ILE A 197 12.69 -0.94 15.49
N GLN A 198 12.22 0.27 15.76
CA GLN A 198 10.91 0.80 15.39
C GLN A 198 10.89 1.63 14.10
N GLY A 199 11.98 1.68 13.30
CA GLY A 199 12.05 2.43 12.04
C GLY A 199 12.92 3.69 12.07
N SER A 200 12.78 4.51 11.03
CA SER A 200 13.47 5.81 10.94
C SER A 200 12.78 6.84 11.82
N HIS A 201 13.57 7.61 12.57
CA HIS A 201 13.06 8.63 13.48
C HIS A 201 13.63 10.01 13.14
N GLY A 202 12.89 11.01 13.55
CA GLY A 202 13.31 12.40 13.64
C GLY A 202 12.98 12.97 15.00
N GLU A 203 13.37 14.22 15.20
CA GLU A 203 13.12 15.00 16.41
C GLU A 203 12.48 16.33 16.03
N VAL A 204 11.62 16.84 16.88
CA VAL A 204 11.08 18.18 16.79
C VAL A 204 11.57 19.01 17.98
N PHE A 205 11.84 20.27 17.71
CA PHE A 205 12.27 21.29 18.69
C PHE A 205 11.37 22.50 18.57
N ASP A 206 11.34 23.30 19.63
CA ASP A 206 10.55 24.55 19.71
C ASP A 206 9.04 24.29 19.56
N ALA A 207 8.53 23.12 19.94
CA ALA A 207 7.10 22.84 19.91
C ALA A 207 6.40 23.59 21.05
N PRO A 208 5.22 24.23 20.77
CA PRO A 208 4.44 24.95 21.78
C PRO A 208 4.07 24.08 22.99
N ALA A 209 4.12 24.66 24.19
CA ALA A 209 3.91 23.95 25.45
C ALA A 209 2.49 23.39 25.64
N ASP A 210 1.49 23.95 24.97
CA ASP A 210 0.08 23.52 24.98
C ASP A 210 -0.17 22.24 24.19
N LEU A 211 0.73 21.88 23.25
CA LEU A 211 0.61 20.66 22.48
C LEU A 211 0.94 19.41 23.31
N SER A 212 0.16 18.37 23.11
CA SER A 212 0.40 17.06 23.71
C SER A 212 0.32 15.95 22.66
N ALA A 213 1.34 15.11 22.59
CA ALA A 213 1.39 13.96 21.72
C ALA A 213 1.70 12.68 22.51
N SER A 214 1.08 11.60 22.13
CA SER A 214 1.35 10.27 22.68
C SER A 214 1.29 9.21 21.60
N ALA A 215 1.84 8.03 21.85
CA ALA A 215 1.79 6.91 20.92
C ALA A 215 0.35 6.47 20.56
N LYS A 216 -0.65 6.76 21.43
CA LYS A 216 -2.07 6.48 21.17
C LYS A 216 -2.79 7.59 20.41
N SER A 217 -2.26 8.80 20.46
CA SER A 217 -2.80 9.98 19.78
C SER A 217 -1.64 10.77 19.20
N PRO A 218 -1.05 10.31 18.09
CA PRO A 218 0.04 10.99 17.43
C PRO A 218 -0.46 12.27 16.73
N LEU A 219 0.41 13.28 16.65
CA LEU A 219 0.13 14.50 15.90
C LEU A 219 0.84 14.42 14.54
N ARG A 220 0.12 14.77 13.46
CA ARG A 220 0.70 14.79 12.12
C ARG A 220 1.57 16.03 11.93
N LEU A 221 2.83 15.81 11.59
CA LEU A 221 3.79 16.86 11.30
C LEU A 221 3.87 17.06 9.79
N VAL A 222 3.65 18.29 9.34
CA VAL A 222 3.65 18.67 7.92
C VAL A 222 4.64 19.79 7.63
N THR A 223 5.01 19.96 6.37
CA THR A 223 5.94 21.00 5.92
C THR A 223 5.33 22.38 6.04
N SER A 224 6.16 23.36 6.45
CA SER A 224 5.82 24.78 6.43
C SER A 224 6.38 25.46 5.19
N SER A 225 5.67 26.44 4.67
CA SER A 225 6.12 27.29 3.56
C SER A 225 7.28 28.24 3.92
N LEU A 226 7.59 28.41 5.21
CA LEU A 226 8.59 29.36 5.70
C LEU A 226 10.01 29.13 5.15
N ALA A 227 10.36 27.89 4.79
CA ALA A 227 11.68 27.58 4.26
C ALA A 227 11.78 27.69 2.73
N GLY A 228 10.69 27.92 2.00
CA GLY A 228 10.66 28.06 0.54
C GLY A 228 11.08 26.82 -0.28
N THR A 229 11.57 25.78 0.38
CA THR A 229 12.10 24.57 -0.30
C THR A 229 10.99 23.56 -0.60
N PHE A 230 10.06 23.42 0.31
CA PHE A 230 8.93 22.49 0.21
C PHE A 230 7.62 23.24 0.08
N PRO A 231 6.66 22.75 -0.72
CA PRO A 231 5.27 23.18 -0.61
C PRO A 231 4.76 22.91 0.80
N GLU A 232 3.84 23.73 1.26
CA GLU A 232 3.17 23.57 2.54
C GLU A 232 2.27 22.34 2.56
N GLY A 233 2.11 21.70 3.74
CA GLY A 233 1.14 20.64 3.96
C GLY A 233 1.60 19.24 3.52
N ILE A 234 2.89 19.03 3.14
CA ILE A 234 3.40 17.70 2.84
C ILE A 234 3.73 16.97 4.14
N LEU A 235 3.26 15.74 4.30
CA LEU A 235 3.50 14.93 5.49
C LEU A 235 5.00 14.66 5.68
N ILE A 236 5.52 14.95 6.88
CA ILE A 236 6.89 14.57 7.29
C ILE A 236 6.83 13.27 8.08
N GLY A 237 5.94 13.18 9.05
CA GLY A 237 5.79 12.04 9.93
C GLY A 237 4.77 12.29 11.04
N GLU A 238 4.83 11.47 12.09
CA GLU A 238 3.94 11.54 13.23
C GLU A 238 4.72 11.80 14.51
N VAL A 239 4.38 12.87 15.24
CA VAL A 239 4.94 13.17 16.56
C VAL A 239 4.30 12.24 17.58
N VAL A 240 5.10 11.38 18.19
CA VAL A 240 4.62 10.34 19.11
C VAL A 240 4.88 10.65 20.59
N SER A 241 5.74 11.62 20.88
CA SER A 241 5.99 12.08 22.24
C SER A 241 6.47 13.53 22.23
N LEU A 242 6.03 14.31 23.19
CA LEU A 242 6.51 15.67 23.48
C LEU A 242 6.90 15.76 24.96
N VAL A 243 8.09 16.24 25.21
CA VAL A 243 8.66 16.39 26.56
C VAL A 243 9.04 17.86 26.74
N PRO A 244 8.69 18.50 27.87
CA PRO A 244 9.09 19.88 28.15
C PRO A 244 10.62 20.03 28.12
N GLU A 245 11.09 21.12 27.51
CA GLU A 245 12.49 21.50 27.58
C GLU A 245 12.82 22.14 28.94
N PRO A 246 14.11 22.26 29.32
CA PRO A 246 14.52 22.78 30.63
C PRO A 246 14.06 24.19 30.89
N ASP A 247 13.79 24.99 29.87
CA ASP A 247 13.27 26.36 29.97
C ASP A 247 11.75 26.42 30.25
N GLY A 248 11.04 25.30 30.07
CA GLY A 248 9.61 25.18 30.30
C GLY A 248 8.69 25.91 29.29
N ILE A 249 9.26 26.63 28.32
CA ILE A 249 8.51 27.43 27.34
C ILE A 249 8.15 26.57 26.12
N PHE A 250 9.08 25.71 25.73
CA PHE A 250 8.93 24.84 24.56
C PHE A 250 9.00 23.35 24.95
N LYS A 251 8.60 22.52 24.00
CA LYS A 251 8.71 21.06 24.07
C LYS A 251 9.56 20.54 22.93
N SER A 252 10.33 19.51 23.18
CA SER A 252 10.98 18.70 22.17
C SER A 252 10.34 17.30 22.11
N GLY A 253 10.47 16.61 21.01
CA GLY A 253 9.79 15.33 20.87
C GLY A 253 10.31 14.45 19.76
N LYS A 254 9.81 13.21 19.76
CA LYS A 254 10.16 12.19 18.75
C LYS A 254 9.12 12.13 17.66
N VAL A 255 9.62 11.97 16.44
CA VAL A 255 8.81 11.84 15.22
C VAL A 255 9.07 10.49 14.59
N ASN A 256 8.03 9.72 14.34
CA ASN A 256 8.10 8.52 13.52
C ASN A 256 7.95 8.91 12.05
N LEU A 257 8.93 8.52 11.24
CA LEU A 257 8.89 8.71 9.80
C LEU A 257 8.17 7.54 9.12
N PRO A 258 7.54 7.76 7.94
CA PRO A 258 6.88 6.70 7.19
C PRO A 258 7.84 5.56 6.84
N GLU A 259 7.39 4.32 6.99
CA GLU A 259 8.19 3.11 6.67
C GLU A 259 8.61 3.05 5.19
N SER A 260 7.83 3.69 4.31
CA SER A 260 8.13 3.80 2.89
C SER A 260 9.50 4.41 2.59
N LEU A 261 10.07 5.24 3.50
CA LEU A 261 11.43 5.77 3.38
C LEU A 261 12.51 4.68 3.33
N SER A 262 12.27 3.52 3.91
CA SER A 262 13.21 2.40 3.93
C SER A 262 13.27 1.65 2.59
N SER A 263 12.20 1.65 1.79
CA SER A 263 12.01 0.83 0.58
C SER A 263 11.81 1.64 -0.70
N LEU A 264 12.27 2.89 -0.74
CA LEU A 264 12.12 3.78 -1.89
C LEU A 264 12.76 3.21 -3.16
N ARG A 265 11.96 3.06 -4.22
CA ARG A 265 12.41 2.70 -5.57
C ARG A 265 12.34 3.88 -6.53
N GLU A 266 11.33 4.70 -6.38
CA GLU A 266 11.06 5.88 -7.18
C GLU A 266 10.70 7.05 -6.28
N VAL A 267 11.05 8.27 -6.70
CA VAL A 267 10.76 9.51 -5.98
C VAL A 267 10.41 10.60 -6.97
N ALA A 268 9.71 11.63 -6.52
CA ALA A 268 9.44 12.82 -7.32
C ALA A 268 10.26 14.01 -6.80
N VAL A 269 11.01 14.65 -7.68
CA VAL A 269 11.72 15.89 -7.39
C VAL A 269 10.82 17.06 -7.75
N LEU A 270 10.63 18.01 -6.84
CA LEU A 270 9.85 19.21 -7.05
C LEU A 270 10.73 20.31 -7.62
N ILE A 271 10.46 20.71 -8.86
CA ILE A 271 11.16 21.76 -9.58
C ILE A 271 10.31 23.04 -9.53
N PRO A 272 10.76 24.13 -8.89
CA PRO A 272 10.02 25.38 -8.87
C PRO A 272 9.87 25.96 -10.28
N VAL A 273 8.67 26.33 -10.68
CA VAL A 273 8.39 26.86 -12.04
C VAL A 273 8.72 28.36 -12.14
N SER A 274 8.71 29.06 -11.03
CA SER A 274 8.97 30.50 -10.95
C SER A 274 10.42 30.92 -11.31
N GLN A 275 11.36 29.97 -11.43
CA GLN A 275 12.75 30.24 -11.84
C GLN A 275 13.02 30.14 -13.36
N VAL A 276 12.00 29.95 -14.17
CA VAL A 276 12.14 30.15 -15.61
C VAL A 276 12.07 31.66 -15.90
N LYS A 277 13.20 32.38 -15.71
CA LYS A 277 13.40 33.67 -16.39
C LYS A 277 13.27 33.37 -17.87
N ILE A 278 12.27 33.94 -18.48
CA ILE A 278 12.19 34.15 -19.93
C ILE A 278 13.27 35.20 -20.20
N ASP A 279 14.45 34.77 -20.67
CA ASP A 279 15.43 35.63 -21.34
C ASP A 279 14.93 35.91 -22.75
#